data_0b786ced9ccaeb76e83c82b96a30256a
#
_entry.id   0b786ced9ccaeb76e83c82b96a30256a
#
_cell.length_a   1.000
_cell.length_b   1.000
_cell.length_c   1.000
_cell.angle_alpha   90.00
_cell.angle_beta   90.00
_cell.angle_gamma   90.00
#
_symmetry.space_group_name_H-M   'P 1'
#
loop_
_entity.id
_entity.type
_entity.pdbx_description
1 polymer ?
#
loop_
_entity_poly.entity_id
_entity_poly.type
_entity_poly.pdbx_seq_one_letter_code
_entity_poly.pdbx_strand_id
1 'polypeptide(L)'
;VACLFRRSEMVRRYQVTGGACTGLAVAFNAPLTGMAFAFEEAHKRFTPEVFICAFSSVITGLLTHTAIYAAMGRTPANSFETYVFYEMHVSAYGFVFLSALVCGVLGVLFYQAVFGFRRLFEKLRSAYPRAGNWAAIGSAVLLGGAFSLITVNVMGGGHALVQSLGTLGGTAEESTAGIFSLPLVGTLAVTLILKFVITCVNMGA
;
A
#
# COMPACT_ATOMS: atom_id res chain seq x y z
N VAL A 1 8.71 10.50 20.19
CA VAL A 1 7.93 11.34 21.15
C VAL A 1 7.63 10.52 22.40
N ALA A 2 6.96 9.35 22.33
CA ALA A 2 6.60 8.52 23.48
C ALA A 2 7.77 8.12 24.38
N CYS A 3 8.93 7.80 23.79
CA CYS A 3 10.14 7.49 24.54
C CYS A 3 10.76 8.69 25.27
N LEU A 4 10.59 9.88 24.68
CA LEU A 4 11.15 11.11 25.25
C LEU A 4 10.44 11.52 26.55
N PHE A 5 9.14 11.20 26.66
CA PHE A 5 8.32 11.58 27.83
C PHE A 5 8.15 10.49 28.89
N ARG A 6 8.91 9.39 28.81
CA ARG A 6 8.86 8.27 29.79
C ARG A 6 7.43 7.81 30.13
N ARG A 7 6.56 7.72 29.14
CA ARG A 7 5.18 7.28 29.34
C ARG A 7 5.09 5.76 29.55
N SER A 8 4.01 5.32 30.22
CA SER A 8 3.73 3.90 30.40
C SER A 8 3.64 3.16 29.06
N GLU A 9 3.91 1.85 29.05
CA GLU A 9 3.85 1.02 27.87
C GLU A 9 2.50 1.11 27.14
N MET A 10 1.40 1.18 27.89
CA MET A 10 0.06 1.32 27.30
C MET A 10 -0.09 2.64 26.53
N VAL A 11 0.29 3.75 27.14
CA VAL A 11 0.21 5.07 26.49
C VAL A 11 1.11 5.12 25.27
N ARG A 12 2.27 4.50 25.31
CA ARG A 12 3.18 4.39 24.16
C ARG A 12 2.51 3.65 23.00
N ARG A 13 1.84 2.53 23.27
CA ARG A 13 1.11 1.78 22.24
C ARG A 13 0.01 2.60 21.59
N TYR A 14 -0.80 3.31 22.37
CA TYR A 14 -1.85 4.19 21.84
C TYR A 14 -1.28 5.31 20.99
N GLN A 15 -0.17 5.93 21.40
CA GLN A 15 0.48 6.99 20.60
C GLN A 15 1.05 6.46 19.27
N VAL A 16 1.65 5.29 19.29
CA VAL A 16 2.14 4.64 18.05
C VAL A 16 0.98 4.33 17.11
N THR A 17 -0.10 3.75 17.64
CA THR A 17 -1.32 3.49 16.87
C THR A 17 -1.92 4.77 16.31
N GLY A 18 -2.07 5.81 17.13
CA GLY A 18 -2.57 7.12 16.66
C GLY A 18 -1.72 7.72 15.55
N GLY A 19 -0.39 7.60 15.65
CA GLY A 19 0.53 8.03 14.58
C GLY A 19 0.37 7.24 13.29
N ALA A 20 0.22 5.92 13.38
CA ALA A 20 -0.01 5.05 12.22
C ALA A 20 -1.34 5.37 11.54
N CYS A 21 -2.42 5.54 12.33
CA CYS A 21 -3.74 5.92 11.83
C CYS A 21 -3.72 7.27 11.12
N THR A 22 -3.00 8.25 11.70
CA THR A 22 -2.82 9.58 11.11
C THR A 22 -2.06 9.50 9.79
N GLY A 23 -0.95 8.75 9.74
CA GLY A 23 -0.18 8.57 8.53
C GLY A 23 -1.02 7.97 7.40
N LEU A 24 -1.82 6.95 7.72
CA LEU A 24 -2.73 6.32 6.77
C LEU A 24 -3.83 7.28 6.31
N ALA A 25 -4.46 8.00 7.25
CA ALA A 25 -5.51 8.96 6.95
C ALA A 25 -5.03 10.09 6.03
N VAL A 26 -3.83 10.62 6.29
CA VAL A 26 -3.22 11.69 5.48
C VAL A 26 -2.82 11.16 4.11
N ALA A 27 -2.17 9.98 4.03
CA ALA A 27 -1.71 9.40 2.78
C ALA A 27 -2.84 9.10 1.79
N PHE A 28 -4.00 8.66 2.30
CA PHE A 28 -5.16 8.31 1.47
C PHE A 28 -6.27 9.35 1.46
N ASN A 29 -6.09 10.46 2.19
CA ASN A 29 -7.14 11.46 2.44
C ASN A 29 -8.45 10.82 2.94
N ALA A 30 -8.33 9.80 3.79
CA ALA A 30 -9.41 8.95 4.23
C ALA A 30 -9.43 8.83 5.77
N PRO A 31 -10.00 9.80 6.49
CA PRO A 31 -9.98 9.85 7.96
C PRO A 31 -10.63 8.63 8.61
N LEU A 32 -11.78 8.19 8.09
CA LEU A 32 -12.50 7.03 8.62
C LEU A 32 -11.70 5.73 8.46
N THR A 33 -11.04 5.55 7.31
CA THR A 33 -10.18 4.38 7.06
C THR A 33 -8.98 4.37 8.01
N GLY A 34 -8.36 5.54 8.24
CA GLY A 34 -7.28 5.66 9.23
C GLY A 34 -7.73 5.28 10.64
N MET A 35 -8.95 5.65 11.05
CA MET A 35 -9.50 5.25 12.35
C MET A 35 -9.86 3.76 12.40
N ALA A 36 -10.46 3.21 11.34
CA ALA A 36 -10.82 1.80 11.25
C ALA A 36 -9.58 0.89 11.41
N PHE A 37 -8.45 1.28 10.87
CA PHE A 37 -7.18 0.59 11.03
C PHE A 37 -6.80 0.35 12.50
N ALA A 38 -7.11 1.30 13.39
CA ALA A 38 -6.84 1.13 14.83
C ALA A 38 -7.60 -0.05 15.44
N PHE A 39 -8.83 -0.27 15.02
CA PHE A 39 -9.69 -1.30 15.58
C PHE A 39 -9.47 -2.66 14.93
N GLU A 40 -9.29 -2.69 13.63
CA GLU A 40 -9.19 -3.92 12.85
C GLU A 40 -7.81 -4.54 12.94
N GLU A 41 -6.76 -3.74 12.79
CA GLU A 41 -5.39 -4.26 12.68
C GLU A 41 -4.58 -4.06 13.97
N ALA A 42 -4.56 -2.83 14.51
CA ALA A 42 -3.62 -2.51 15.58
C ALA A 42 -4.04 -3.10 16.94
N HIS A 43 -5.31 -3.00 17.31
CA HIS A 43 -5.80 -3.44 18.61
C HIS A 43 -6.74 -4.64 18.55
N LYS A 44 -7.36 -4.91 17.40
CA LYS A 44 -8.37 -5.98 17.20
C LYS A 44 -9.51 -5.94 18.23
N ARG A 45 -9.73 -4.79 18.82
CA ARG A 45 -10.75 -4.50 19.85
C ARG A 45 -11.19 -3.04 19.73
N PHE A 46 -12.47 -2.81 19.92
CA PHE A 46 -13.03 -1.49 20.06
C PHE A 46 -13.06 -1.11 21.54
N THR A 47 -12.24 -0.14 21.93
CA THR A 47 -12.27 0.47 23.26
C THR A 47 -12.39 1.97 23.13
N PRO A 48 -13.10 2.66 24.05
CA PRO A 48 -13.25 4.11 23.99
C PRO A 48 -11.91 4.86 23.96
N GLU A 49 -10.91 4.36 24.68
CA GLU A 49 -9.58 4.96 24.76
C GLU A 49 -8.87 4.91 23.41
N VAL A 50 -8.93 3.76 22.71
CA VAL A 50 -8.36 3.60 21.36
C VAL A 50 -9.10 4.50 20.39
N PHE A 51 -10.42 4.57 20.48
CA PHE A 51 -11.23 5.45 19.64
C PHE A 51 -10.83 6.91 19.80
N ILE A 52 -10.81 7.42 21.04
CA ILE A 52 -10.47 8.82 21.31
C ILE A 52 -9.05 9.13 20.84
N CYS A 53 -8.11 8.22 21.09
CA CYS A 53 -6.72 8.39 20.65
C CYS A 53 -6.60 8.43 19.13
N ALA A 54 -7.21 7.46 18.41
CA ALA A 54 -7.17 7.40 16.96
C ALA A 54 -7.88 8.62 16.33
N PHE A 55 -9.07 8.96 16.83
CA PHE A 55 -9.85 10.09 16.35
C PHE A 55 -9.11 11.42 16.52
N SER A 56 -8.63 11.71 17.73
CA SER A 56 -7.90 12.95 18.01
C SER A 56 -6.61 13.05 17.20
N SER A 57 -5.88 11.95 17.06
CA SER A 57 -4.64 11.90 16.27
C SER A 57 -4.90 12.14 14.79
N VAL A 58 -5.92 11.49 14.21
CA VAL A 58 -6.28 11.63 12.79
C VAL A 58 -6.72 13.07 12.49
N ILE A 59 -7.62 13.63 13.31
CA ILE A 59 -8.09 15.01 13.11
C ILE A 59 -6.93 16.00 13.22
N THR A 60 -6.10 15.89 14.26
CA THR A 60 -4.94 16.77 14.44
C THR A 60 -3.97 16.66 13.29
N GLY A 61 -3.72 15.43 12.81
CA GLY A 61 -2.81 15.21 11.68
C GLY A 61 -3.33 15.79 10.37
N LEU A 62 -4.61 15.63 10.06
CA LEU A 62 -5.23 16.23 8.88
C LEU A 62 -5.22 17.75 8.93
N LEU A 63 -5.55 18.34 10.10
CA LEU A 63 -5.48 19.79 10.28
C LEU A 63 -4.06 20.31 10.12
N THR A 64 -3.07 19.63 10.68
CA THR A 64 -1.66 19.99 10.55
C THR A 64 -1.20 19.89 9.09
N HIS A 65 -1.57 18.81 8.41
CA HIS A 65 -1.29 18.62 6.98
C HIS A 65 -1.87 19.77 6.15
N THR A 66 -3.14 20.06 6.32
CA THR A 66 -3.83 21.16 5.61
C THR A 66 -3.19 22.51 5.91
N ALA A 67 -2.86 22.78 7.18
CA ALA A 67 -2.23 24.04 7.60
C ALA A 67 -0.83 24.22 6.97
N ILE A 68 -0.03 23.16 6.91
CA ILE A 68 1.29 23.20 6.26
C ILE A 68 1.15 23.51 4.78
N TYR A 69 0.26 22.84 4.06
CA TYR A 69 0.03 23.10 2.63
C TYR A 69 -0.49 24.53 2.39
N ALA A 70 -1.42 25.01 3.21
CA ALA A 70 -1.90 26.37 3.15
C ALA A 70 -0.79 27.39 3.38
N ALA A 71 0.11 27.15 4.34
CA ALA A 71 1.27 28.00 4.60
C ALA A 71 2.26 28.00 3.44
N MET A 72 2.34 26.91 2.67
CA MET A 72 3.16 26.80 1.45
C MET A 72 2.48 27.39 0.21
N GLY A 73 1.25 27.91 0.34
CA GLY A 73 0.46 28.40 -0.81
C GLY A 73 0.05 27.32 -1.79
N ARG A 74 -0.02 26.06 -1.35
CA ARG A 74 -0.39 24.90 -2.16
C ARG A 74 -1.68 24.26 -1.64
N THR A 75 -2.47 23.70 -2.53
CA THR A 75 -3.57 22.82 -2.15
C THR A 75 -3.01 21.42 -1.82
N PRO A 76 -3.51 20.76 -0.77
CA PRO A 76 -3.15 19.37 -0.49
C PRO A 76 -3.42 18.52 -1.74
N ALA A 77 -2.40 17.80 -2.21
CA ALA A 77 -2.59 16.87 -3.30
C ALA A 77 -3.50 15.72 -2.82
N ASN A 78 -4.63 15.57 -3.45
CA ASN A 78 -5.44 14.37 -3.24
C ASN A 78 -4.69 13.18 -3.83
N SER A 79 -4.47 12.15 -3.03
CA SER A 79 -3.80 10.94 -3.50
C SER A 79 -4.56 10.24 -4.63
N PHE A 80 -5.86 10.46 -4.69
CA PHE A 80 -6.72 10.01 -5.78
C PHE A 80 -7.47 11.21 -6.32
N GLU A 81 -7.24 11.54 -7.59
CA GLU A 81 -8.04 12.54 -8.29
C GLU A 81 -9.49 12.04 -8.41
N THR A 82 -10.41 12.98 -8.52
CA THR A 82 -11.83 12.67 -8.68
C THR A 82 -12.02 11.91 -9.99
N TYR A 83 -12.34 10.63 -9.89
CA TYR A 83 -12.72 9.84 -11.06
C TYR A 83 -14.08 10.31 -11.58
N VAL A 84 -14.22 10.41 -12.89
CA VAL A 84 -15.53 10.65 -13.51
C VAL A 84 -16.30 9.33 -13.46
N PHE A 85 -17.37 9.31 -12.68
CA PHE A 85 -18.27 8.18 -12.63
C PHE A 85 -19.24 8.26 -13.81
N TYR A 86 -19.21 7.25 -14.67
CA TYR A 86 -20.23 7.06 -15.69
C TYR A 86 -21.41 6.26 -15.13
N GLU A 87 -22.60 6.49 -15.66
CA GLU A 87 -23.76 5.66 -15.31
C GLU A 87 -23.45 4.18 -15.65
N MET A 88 -23.50 3.33 -14.63
CA MET A 88 -23.23 1.91 -14.81
C MET A 88 -24.44 1.18 -15.35
N HIS A 89 -24.33 0.62 -16.54
CA HIS A 89 -25.32 -0.33 -17.04
C HIS A 89 -25.38 -1.58 -16.16
N VAL A 90 -26.57 -2.20 -16.06
CA VAL A 90 -26.79 -3.42 -15.25
C VAL A 90 -25.80 -4.54 -15.62
N SER A 91 -25.40 -4.65 -16.89
CA SER A 91 -24.38 -5.60 -17.35
C SER A 91 -23.01 -5.44 -16.69
N ALA A 92 -22.66 -4.22 -16.22
CA ALA A 92 -21.39 -3.97 -15.56
C ALA A 92 -21.27 -4.69 -14.20
N TYR A 93 -22.38 -4.98 -13.52
CA TYR A 93 -22.35 -5.72 -12.26
C TYR A 93 -21.82 -7.14 -12.42
N GLY A 94 -22.01 -7.77 -13.58
CA GLY A 94 -21.40 -9.07 -13.91
C GLY A 94 -19.87 -9.01 -13.92
N PHE A 95 -19.30 -7.96 -14.49
CA PHE A 95 -17.84 -7.75 -14.47
C PHE A 95 -17.31 -7.44 -13.07
N VAL A 96 -18.07 -6.70 -12.25
CA VAL A 96 -17.71 -6.44 -10.85
C VAL A 96 -17.65 -7.75 -10.06
N PHE A 97 -18.64 -8.63 -10.22
CA PHE A 97 -18.65 -9.94 -9.58
C PHE A 97 -17.47 -10.81 -10.02
N LEU A 98 -17.20 -10.85 -11.33
CA LEU A 98 -16.07 -11.60 -11.88
C LEU A 98 -14.73 -11.07 -11.36
N SER A 99 -14.55 -9.75 -11.33
CA SER A 99 -13.33 -9.13 -10.79
C SER A 99 -13.14 -9.42 -9.30
N ALA A 100 -14.22 -9.39 -8.52
CA ALA A 100 -14.18 -9.73 -7.10
C ALA A 100 -13.75 -11.19 -6.88
N LEU A 101 -14.23 -12.12 -7.69
CA LEU A 101 -13.84 -13.54 -7.64
C LEU A 101 -12.35 -13.71 -8.00
N VAL A 102 -11.88 -13.06 -9.05
CA VAL A 102 -10.45 -13.09 -9.44
C VAL A 102 -9.59 -12.50 -8.32
N CYS A 103 -9.97 -11.36 -7.76
CA CYS A 103 -9.25 -10.76 -6.63
C CYS A 103 -9.23 -11.67 -5.40
N GLY A 104 -10.33 -12.38 -5.11
CA GLY A 104 -10.38 -13.36 -4.03
C GLY A 104 -9.38 -14.50 -4.22
N VAL A 105 -9.33 -15.07 -5.41
CA VAL A 105 -8.34 -16.13 -5.75
C VAL A 105 -6.91 -15.59 -5.64
N LEU A 106 -6.64 -14.41 -6.19
CA LEU A 106 -5.33 -13.77 -6.10
C LEU A 106 -4.93 -13.48 -4.65
N GLY A 107 -5.88 -13.11 -3.79
CA GLY A 107 -5.65 -12.90 -2.36
C GLY A 107 -5.19 -14.18 -1.65
N VAL A 108 -5.83 -15.31 -1.93
CA VAL A 108 -5.43 -16.62 -1.39
C VAL A 108 -4.03 -17.01 -1.88
N LEU A 109 -3.76 -16.84 -3.18
CA LEU A 109 -2.45 -17.11 -3.75
C LEU A 109 -1.37 -16.22 -3.14
N PHE A 110 -1.66 -14.93 -2.94
CA PHE A 110 -0.77 -13.97 -2.29
C PHE A 110 -0.42 -14.42 -0.86
N TYR A 111 -1.41 -14.78 -0.08
CA TYR A 111 -1.21 -15.28 1.28
C TYR A 111 -0.27 -16.51 1.30
N GLN A 112 -0.55 -17.51 0.47
CA GLN A 112 0.28 -18.72 0.38
C GLN A 112 1.71 -18.40 -0.09
N ALA A 113 1.87 -17.51 -1.07
CA ALA A 113 3.16 -17.09 -1.57
C ALA A 113 4.00 -16.38 -0.50
N VAL A 114 3.40 -15.42 0.23
CA VAL A 114 4.10 -14.73 1.34
C VAL A 114 4.59 -15.70 2.40
N PHE A 115 3.75 -16.64 2.82
CA PHE A 115 4.16 -17.69 3.77
C PHE A 115 5.23 -18.62 3.21
N GLY A 116 5.19 -18.92 1.92
CA GLY A 116 6.22 -19.70 1.23
C GLY A 116 7.59 -18.99 1.28
N PHE A 117 7.63 -17.71 0.90
CA PHE A 117 8.84 -16.90 0.96
C PHE A 117 9.34 -16.72 2.38
N ARG A 118 8.46 -16.47 3.35
CA ARG A 118 8.83 -16.39 4.76
C ARG A 118 9.52 -17.64 5.24
N ARG A 119 8.98 -18.84 4.97
CA ARG A 119 9.62 -20.12 5.31
C ARG A 119 10.97 -20.29 4.62
N LEU A 120 11.11 -19.83 3.39
CA LEU A 120 12.37 -19.87 2.66
C LEU A 120 13.42 -18.99 3.33
N PHE A 121 13.08 -17.75 3.68
CA PHE A 121 14.00 -16.84 4.37
C PHE A 121 14.31 -17.30 5.80
N GLU A 122 13.38 -17.89 6.52
CA GLU A 122 13.63 -18.50 7.85
C GLU A 122 14.65 -19.65 7.75
N LYS A 123 14.56 -20.51 6.72
CA LYS A 123 15.57 -21.55 6.45
C LYS A 123 16.94 -20.96 6.11
N LEU A 124 16.98 -19.89 5.32
CA LEU A 124 18.22 -19.19 5.01
C LEU A 124 18.87 -18.58 6.25
N ARG A 125 18.05 -17.94 7.12
CA ARG A 125 18.54 -17.36 8.38
C ARG A 125 19.07 -18.44 9.35
N SER A 126 18.42 -19.60 9.40
CA SER A 126 18.89 -20.71 10.24
C SER A 126 20.20 -21.31 9.73
N ALA A 127 20.38 -21.39 8.42
CA ALA A 127 21.60 -21.90 7.80
C ALA A 127 22.79 -20.90 7.89
N TYR A 128 22.49 -19.60 7.75
CA TYR A 128 23.50 -18.54 7.72
C TYR A 128 23.09 -17.34 8.59
N PRO A 129 23.28 -17.37 9.92
CA PRO A 129 22.73 -16.38 10.86
C PRO A 129 23.15 -14.93 10.59
N ARG A 130 24.37 -14.71 10.09
CA ARG A 130 24.88 -13.36 9.77
C ARG A 130 24.57 -12.92 8.34
N ALA A 131 24.64 -13.85 7.39
CA ALA A 131 24.41 -13.55 5.97
C ALA A 131 22.93 -13.59 5.58
N GLY A 132 22.10 -14.36 6.29
CA GLY A 132 20.68 -14.54 5.95
C GLY A 132 19.85 -13.26 5.96
N ASN A 133 20.10 -12.34 6.89
CA ASN A 133 19.44 -11.04 6.93
C ASN A 133 19.84 -10.15 5.74
N TRP A 134 21.14 -10.13 5.43
CA TRP A 134 21.63 -9.37 4.28
C TRP A 134 21.19 -9.97 2.96
N ALA A 135 21.09 -11.30 2.88
CA ALA A 135 20.53 -11.99 1.70
C ALA A 135 19.05 -11.66 1.47
N ALA A 136 18.25 -11.56 2.54
CA ALA A 136 16.84 -11.17 2.44
C ALA A 136 16.70 -9.74 1.90
N ILE A 137 17.42 -8.78 2.49
CA ILE A 137 17.41 -7.38 2.05
C ILE A 137 17.97 -7.26 0.63
N GLY A 138 19.09 -7.93 0.36
CA GLY A 138 19.74 -7.92 -0.96
C GLY A 138 18.84 -8.49 -2.05
N SER A 139 18.12 -9.57 -1.78
CA SER A 139 17.19 -10.17 -2.76
C SER A 139 16.04 -9.22 -3.09
N ALA A 140 15.49 -8.53 -2.11
CA ALA A 140 14.41 -7.55 -2.30
C ALA A 140 14.89 -6.38 -3.18
N VAL A 141 16.08 -5.84 -2.91
CA VAL A 141 16.66 -4.73 -3.68
C VAL A 141 17.02 -5.17 -5.10
N LEU A 142 17.66 -6.33 -5.27
CA LEU A 142 18.06 -6.84 -6.57
C LEU A 142 16.85 -7.16 -7.46
N LEU A 143 15.84 -7.83 -6.92
CA LEU A 143 14.61 -8.13 -7.64
C LEU A 143 13.84 -6.85 -7.98
N GLY A 144 13.76 -5.90 -7.05
CA GLY A 144 13.14 -4.60 -7.30
C GLY A 144 13.85 -3.83 -8.41
N GLY A 145 15.18 -3.78 -8.39
CA GLY A 145 15.97 -3.16 -9.43
C GLY A 145 15.84 -3.86 -10.78
N ALA A 146 15.96 -5.19 -10.80
CA ALA A 146 15.83 -5.96 -12.04
C ALA A 146 14.42 -5.82 -12.68
N PHE A 147 13.37 -5.86 -11.88
CA PHE A 147 12.00 -5.73 -12.38
C PHE A 147 11.68 -4.31 -12.84
N SER A 148 12.30 -3.28 -12.24
CA SER A 148 12.14 -1.90 -12.67
C SER A 148 12.75 -1.64 -14.05
N LEU A 149 13.74 -2.43 -14.46
CA LEU A 149 14.29 -2.38 -15.83
C LEU A 149 13.30 -2.91 -16.87
N ILE A 150 12.39 -3.80 -16.47
CA ILE A 150 11.35 -4.33 -17.35
C ILE A 150 10.20 -3.33 -17.46
N THR A 151 9.73 -2.83 -16.34
CA THR A 151 8.67 -1.80 -16.29
C THR A 151 8.84 -0.90 -15.06
N VAL A 152 8.81 0.40 -15.27
CA VAL A 152 8.91 1.42 -14.20
C VAL A 152 7.70 1.32 -13.25
N ASN A 153 6.56 0.85 -13.74
CA ASN A 153 5.31 0.71 -12.97
C ASN A 153 5.38 -0.32 -11.83
N VAL A 154 6.41 -1.16 -11.82
CA VAL A 154 6.66 -2.10 -10.72
C VAL A 154 7.17 -1.38 -9.47
N MET A 155 7.86 -0.24 -9.63
CA MET A 155 8.34 0.55 -8.50
C MET A 155 7.20 1.31 -7.81
N GLY A 156 7.34 1.50 -6.51
CA GLY A 156 6.40 2.25 -5.69
C GLY A 156 5.06 1.57 -5.46
N GLY A 157 4.09 2.33 -4.98
CA GLY A 157 2.76 1.85 -4.59
C GLY A 157 1.79 1.55 -5.75
N GLY A 158 2.16 1.88 -7.00
CA GLY A 158 1.28 1.74 -8.17
C GLY A 158 0.27 2.88 -8.32
N HIS A 159 0.39 3.93 -7.51
CA HIS A 159 -0.49 5.08 -7.56
C HIS A 159 -0.52 5.75 -8.95
N ALA A 160 0.65 5.98 -9.54
CA ALA A 160 0.77 6.55 -10.87
C ALA A 160 0.07 5.69 -11.94
N LEU A 161 0.18 4.36 -11.84
CA LEU A 161 -0.50 3.44 -12.74
C LEU A 161 -2.03 3.52 -12.58
N VAL A 162 -2.53 3.53 -11.35
CA VAL A 162 -3.98 3.67 -11.08
C VAL A 162 -4.50 5.01 -11.59
N GLN A 163 -3.75 6.09 -11.38
CA GLN A 163 -4.11 7.41 -11.86
C GLN A 163 -4.15 7.49 -13.38
N SER A 164 -3.15 6.93 -14.07
CA SER A 164 -3.12 6.89 -15.54
C SER A 164 -4.25 6.03 -16.14
N LEU A 165 -4.65 4.96 -15.46
CA LEU A 165 -5.81 4.15 -15.86
C LEU A 165 -7.14 4.84 -15.57
N GLY A 166 -7.21 5.66 -14.51
CA GLY A 166 -8.40 6.42 -14.13
C GLY A 166 -8.71 7.57 -15.07
N THR A 167 -7.70 8.17 -15.68
CA THR A 167 -7.83 9.17 -16.74
C THR A 167 -8.02 8.49 -18.10
N LEU A 168 -9.17 7.91 -18.32
CA LEU A 168 -9.57 7.17 -19.55
C LEU A 168 -9.47 8.00 -20.85
N GLY A 169 -8.36 8.36 -21.24
CA GLY A 169 -8.04 9.15 -22.43
C GLY A 169 -6.57 9.49 -22.47
N GLY A 170 -5.89 9.32 -21.35
CA GLY A 170 -4.44 9.34 -21.32
C GLY A 170 -3.95 8.05 -21.97
N THR A 171 -3.25 8.18 -23.05
CA THR A 171 -2.59 7.08 -23.74
C THR A 171 -1.74 6.33 -22.72
N ALA A 172 -2.22 5.17 -22.31
CA ALA A 172 -1.45 4.26 -21.46
C ALA A 172 -0.09 3.89 -22.10
N GLU A 173 0.11 4.26 -23.35
CA GLU A 173 1.36 4.13 -24.09
C GLU A 173 2.48 5.03 -23.54
N GLU A 174 2.17 6.22 -23.04
CA GLU A 174 3.19 7.17 -22.55
C GLU A 174 3.72 6.83 -21.15
N SER A 175 2.94 6.11 -20.34
CA SER A 175 3.35 5.65 -19.00
C SER A 175 4.11 4.32 -19.01
N THR A 176 4.19 3.66 -20.13
CA THR A 176 4.83 2.35 -20.31
C THR A 176 6.15 2.44 -21.05
N ALA A 177 6.97 3.44 -20.74
CA ALA A 177 8.37 3.47 -21.17
C ALA A 177 9.13 2.26 -20.57
N GLY A 178 8.78 1.08 -21.05
CA GLY A 178 9.41 -0.19 -20.74
C GLY A 178 10.17 -0.72 -21.96
N ILE A 179 11.04 -1.67 -21.73
CA ILE A 179 11.85 -2.34 -22.75
C ILE A 179 10.99 -3.08 -23.80
N PHE A 180 9.74 -3.37 -23.45
CA PHE A 180 8.79 -4.11 -24.29
C PHE A 180 7.58 -3.25 -24.66
N SER A 181 7.39 -3.00 -25.95
CA SER A 181 6.15 -2.43 -26.51
C SER A 181 5.04 -3.52 -26.57
N LEU A 182 4.58 -3.97 -25.42
CA LEU A 182 3.45 -4.88 -25.34
C LEU A 182 2.13 -4.12 -25.47
N PRO A 183 1.06 -4.73 -26.04
CA PRO A 183 -0.25 -4.11 -25.97
C PRO A 183 -0.67 -3.89 -24.50
N LEU A 184 -1.48 -2.89 -24.23
CA LEU A 184 -1.85 -2.43 -22.89
C LEU A 184 -2.18 -3.59 -21.93
N VAL A 185 -2.99 -4.54 -22.34
CA VAL A 185 -3.38 -5.69 -21.52
C VAL A 185 -2.16 -6.56 -21.16
N GLY A 186 -1.25 -6.76 -22.10
CA GLY A 186 -0.01 -7.50 -21.86
C GLY A 186 0.89 -6.79 -20.86
N THR A 187 1.05 -5.49 -20.98
CA THR A 187 1.85 -4.67 -20.05
C THR A 187 1.27 -4.71 -18.66
N LEU A 188 -0.06 -4.59 -18.52
CA LEU A 188 -0.75 -4.67 -17.23
C LEU A 188 -0.60 -6.06 -16.60
N ALA A 189 -0.72 -7.13 -17.39
CA ALA A 189 -0.54 -8.50 -16.91
C ALA A 189 0.91 -8.74 -16.41
N VAL A 190 1.90 -8.31 -17.17
CA VAL A 190 3.31 -8.40 -16.77
C VAL A 190 3.57 -7.60 -15.51
N THR A 191 3.08 -6.36 -15.45
CA THR A 191 3.23 -5.51 -14.26
C THR A 191 2.58 -6.15 -13.03
N LEU A 192 1.39 -6.74 -13.17
CA LEU A 192 0.70 -7.45 -12.10
C LEU A 192 1.54 -8.61 -11.57
N ILE A 193 2.06 -9.47 -12.45
CA ILE A 193 2.86 -10.64 -12.07
C ILE A 193 4.15 -10.21 -11.36
N LEU A 194 4.88 -9.26 -11.95
CA LEU A 194 6.14 -8.77 -11.37
C LEU A 194 5.92 -8.10 -10.02
N LYS A 195 4.88 -7.28 -9.91
CA LYS A 195 4.51 -6.60 -8.66
C LYS A 195 4.05 -7.60 -7.59
N PHE A 196 3.29 -8.61 -7.98
CA PHE A 196 2.89 -9.69 -7.09
C PHE A 196 4.12 -10.40 -6.49
N VAL A 197 5.07 -10.81 -7.34
CA VAL A 197 6.29 -11.52 -6.89
C VAL A 197 7.12 -10.64 -5.97
N ILE A 198 7.42 -9.39 -6.35
CA ILE A 198 8.25 -8.51 -5.53
C ILE A 198 7.59 -8.19 -4.18
N THR A 199 6.27 -8.01 -4.17
CA THR A 199 5.54 -7.76 -2.92
C THR A 199 5.56 -8.98 -2.01
N CYS A 200 5.40 -10.19 -2.56
CA CYS A 200 5.51 -11.43 -1.79
C CYS A 200 6.91 -11.62 -1.21
N VAL A 201 7.95 -11.31 -1.97
CA VAL A 201 9.35 -11.37 -1.48
C VAL A 201 9.58 -10.35 -0.38
N ASN A 202 9.18 -9.09 -0.59
CA ASN A 202 9.36 -8.03 0.41
C ASN A 202 8.61 -8.28 1.72
N MET A 203 7.41 -8.85 1.63
CA MET A 203 6.60 -9.21 2.82
C MET A 203 7.11 -10.48 3.52
N GLY A 204 7.77 -11.38 2.78
CA GLY A 204 8.32 -12.62 3.31
C GLY A 204 9.73 -12.48 3.89
N ALA A 205 10.48 -11.48 3.43
CA ALA A 205 11.87 -11.20 3.85
C ALA A 205 11.94 -10.56 5.23
#